data_fff633a057ac0ddae07e551e58e0b294
#
_entry.id   fff633a057ac0ddae07e551e58e0b294
#
_cell.length_a   1.000
_cell.length_b   1.000
_cell.length_c   1.000
_cell.angle_alpha   90.00
_cell.angle_beta   90.00
_cell.angle_gamma   90.00
#
_symmetry.space_group_name_H-M   'P 1'
#
loop_
_entity.id
_entity.type
_entity.pdbx_description
1 polymer ?
#
loop_
_entity_poly.entity_id
_entity_poly.type
_entity_poly.pdbx_seq_one_letter_code
_entity_poly.pdbx_strand_id
1 'polypeptide(L)'
;MRRRQLLTTFLGLSGAALSLWFPAAARAEQTAGAVTDLLGREVRFEKAPERIVVANYILNFLMTGGGDALKKVVALPQDGWEATRTGEYKLLTQAFPTILSLPSIGGYHDNILNTERILSLRPDVVLVNIAQYRENAQRLAVLERAGVKTVVLDYHAMKPENHAASTRILGKLLGREDAAEAQCRRYEEALKDLQTRIASLPEEKKHRRVYVECGNEGVGRLGNSYNRTILWGAILEELSAANIAADMKAPYAPLAREFVIASNPQTILIAGSIWRNAAEADSMRMGLTVTEDEAQKRLAGFAARPLFEKTDAVRTGDVWAVDHGSLRTIADYVFPQFIAKILYPDVFADLNPDEEIRTFYRNYLPEVNPDGVYCLRAAATGAKR
;
A
#
# COMPACT_ATOMS: atom_id res chain seq x y z
N MET A 1 89.48 28.99 16.59
CA MET A 1 88.02 29.12 16.41
C MET A 1 87.46 27.79 15.97
N ARG A 2 86.88 27.06 16.87
CA ARG A 2 86.61 25.60 16.71
C ARG A 2 85.12 25.36 16.35
N ARG A 3 84.92 24.72 15.17
CA ARG A 3 83.64 24.19 14.78
C ARG A 3 83.37 22.87 15.56
N ARG A 4 82.21 22.77 16.26
CA ARG A 4 81.72 21.52 16.79
C ARG A 4 80.64 21.00 15.83
N GLN A 5 80.82 19.79 15.32
CA GLN A 5 79.87 19.02 14.60
C GLN A 5 79.02 18.27 15.64
N LEU A 6 77.70 18.31 15.50
CA LEU A 6 76.73 17.48 16.21
C LEU A 6 76.27 16.37 15.30
N LEU A 7 76.58 15.11 15.70
CA LEU A 7 76.01 13.91 15.09
C LEU A 7 74.56 13.75 15.56
N THR A 8 73.67 13.63 14.63
CA THR A 8 72.27 13.19 14.85
C THR A 8 72.12 11.73 14.51
N THR A 9 71.89 10.95 15.56
CA THR A 9 71.57 9.50 15.45
C THR A 9 70.12 9.30 15.08
N PHE A 10 69.83 8.64 13.96
CA PHE A 10 68.50 8.19 13.59
C PHE A 10 68.18 6.87 14.29
N LEU A 11 67.22 6.89 15.23
CA LEU A 11 66.58 5.65 15.71
C LEU A 11 65.42 5.28 14.77
N GLY A 12 65.54 4.16 14.10
CA GLY A 12 64.45 3.56 13.33
C GLY A 12 63.44 2.92 14.26
N LEU A 13 62.20 3.42 14.27
CA LEU A 13 61.06 2.73 14.88
C LEU A 13 60.43 1.83 13.83
N SER A 14 60.62 0.52 13.99
CA SER A 14 59.84 -0.50 13.24
C SER A 14 58.45 -0.54 13.79
N GLY A 15 57.47 0.00 13.08
CA GLY A 15 56.05 -0.09 13.38
C GLY A 15 55.52 -1.53 13.08
N ALA A 16 55.30 -2.33 14.11
CA ALA A 16 54.53 -3.56 13.99
C ALA A 16 53.04 -3.21 13.78
N ALA A 17 52.52 -3.47 12.58
CA ALA A 17 51.08 -3.36 12.31
C ALA A 17 50.34 -4.50 13.05
N LEU A 18 49.70 -4.15 14.18
CA LEU A 18 48.70 -5.04 14.78
C LEU A 18 47.45 -5.06 13.89
N SER A 19 47.31 -6.15 13.14
CA SER A 19 46.06 -6.48 12.44
C SER A 19 45.02 -6.85 13.51
N LEU A 20 44.14 -5.91 13.84
CA LEU A 20 42.95 -6.18 14.63
C LEU A 20 42.02 -7.09 13.80
N TRP A 21 42.10 -8.38 14.08
CA TRP A 21 41.15 -9.37 13.60
C TRP A 21 39.83 -9.15 14.33
N PHE A 22 38.89 -8.40 13.71
CA PHE A 22 37.51 -8.39 14.16
C PHE A 22 36.91 -9.75 13.84
N PRO A 23 36.47 -10.55 14.82
CA PRO A 23 35.70 -11.72 14.52
C PRO A 23 34.44 -11.27 13.82
N ALA A 24 34.17 -11.84 12.62
CA ALA A 24 32.87 -11.68 11.98
C ALA A 24 31.81 -11.99 13.02
N ALA A 25 30.98 -10.99 13.37
CA ALA A 25 29.90 -11.18 14.30
C ALA A 25 29.09 -12.37 13.83
N ALA A 26 29.13 -13.47 14.58
CA ALA A 26 28.26 -14.61 14.37
C ALA A 26 26.84 -14.03 14.37
N ARG A 27 26.17 -14.13 13.21
CA ARG A 27 24.77 -13.75 13.10
C ARG A 27 24.02 -14.66 14.07
N ALA A 28 23.60 -14.11 15.20
CA ALA A 28 22.83 -14.86 16.17
C ALA A 28 21.67 -15.51 15.43
N GLU A 29 21.51 -16.82 15.58
CA GLU A 29 20.37 -17.56 15.03
C GLU A 29 19.12 -16.95 15.67
N GLN A 30 18.41 -16.14 14.88
CA GLN A 30 17.23 -15.46 15.35
C GLN A 30 16.13 -16.52 15.53
N THR A 31 15.82 -16.86 16.76
CA THR A 31 14.64 -17.66 17.08
C THR A 31 13.41 -16.80 16.78
N ALA A 32 12.65 -17.13 15.74
CA ALA A 32 11.46 -16.36 15.38
C ALA A 32 10.37 -16.37 16.45
N GLY A 33 10.45 -17.29 17.41
CA GLY A 33 9.50 -17.40 18.50
C GLY A 33 8.09 -17.70 18.01
N ALA A 34 7.07 -17.13 18.69
CA ALA A 34 5.68 -17.28 18.28
C ALA A 34 5.13 -15.96 17.74
N VAL A 35 4.28 -16.01 16.72
CA VAL A 35 3.46 -14.89 16.26
C VAL A 35 1.99 -15.20 16.51
N THR A 36 1.21 -14.20 16.94
CA THR A 36 -0.25 -14.30 16.98
C THR A 36 -0.78 -13.69 15.70
N ASP A 37 -1.44 -14.47 14.87
CA ASP A 37 -1.96 -14.01 13.58
C ASP A 37 -3.30 -13.25 13.70
N LEU A 38 -3.82 -12.74 12.58
CA LEU A 38 -5.05 -11.93 12.55
C LEU A 38 -6.34 -12.71 12.90
N LEU A 39 -6.24 -14.03 13.08
CA LEU A 39 -7.33 -14.87 13.62
C LEU A 39 -7.11 -15.22 15.11
N GLY A 40 -6.12 -14.64 15.75
CA GLY A 40 -5.77 -14.91 17.16
C GLY A 40 -5.06 -16.23 17.38
N ARG A 41 -4.57 -16.91 16.32
CA ARG A 41 -3.88 -18.18 16.42
C ARG A 41 -2.39 -17.94 16.75
N GLU A 42 -1.87 -18.66 17.73
CA GLU A 42 -0.43 -18.68 18.02
C GLU A 42 0.27 -19.66 17.07
N VAL A 43 1.16 -19.13 16.23
CA VAL A 43 1.99 -19.90 15.29
C VAL A 43 3.43 -19.86 15.76
N ARG A 44 3.98 -21.01 16.14
CA ARG A 44 5.33 -21.15 16.69
C ARG A 44 6.33 -21.57 15.62
N PHE A 45 7.51 -20.94 15.65
CA PHE A 45 8.63 -21.22 14.78
C PHE A 45 9.84 -21.58 15.63
N GLU A 46 10.48 -22.70 15.33
CA GLU A 46 11.74 -23.09 16.00
C GLU A 46 12.91 -22.20 15.56
N LYS A 47 12.89 -21.75 14.33
CA LYS A 47 13.85 -20.82 13.72
C LYS A 47 13.12 -19.84 12.80
N ALA A 48 13.77 -18.72 12.47
CA ALA A 48 13.24 -17.78 11.50
C ALA A 48 12.95 -18.47 10.15
N PRO A 49 11.78 -18.24 9.54
CA PRO A 49 11.44 -18.86 8.26
C PRO A 49 12.37 -18.35 7.15
N GLU A 50 12.89 -19.27 6.34
CA GLU A 50 13.77 -18.99 5.21
C GLU A 50 13.11 -19.30 3.86
N ARG A 51 12.02 -20.08 3.87
CA ARG A 51 11.28 -20.50 2.68
C ARG A 51 9.81 -20.11 2.83
N ILE A 52 9.45 -18.98 2.25
CA ILE A 52 8.15 -18.34 2.47
C ILE A 52 7.35 -18.37 1.16
N VAL A 53 6.12 -18.86 1.22
CA VAL A 53 5.12 -18.65 0.17
C VAL A 53 4.32 -17.42 0.54
N VAL A 54 4.34 -16.40 -0.31
CA VAL A 54 3.57 -15.17 -0.12
C VAL A 54 2.32 -15.23 -1.00
N ALA A 55 1.24 -15.79 -0.47
CA ALA A 55 -0.01 -15.95 -1.23
C ALA A 55 -0.79 -14.64 -1.37
N ASN A 56 -0.46 -13.60 -0.58
CA ASN A 56 -1.01 -12.26 -0.72
C ASN A 56 -0.06 -11.21 -0.13
N TYR A 57 -0.25 -9.94 -0.51
CA TYR A 57 0.46 -8.78 0.07
C TYR A 57 1.99 -8.77 -0.15
N ILE A 58 2.45 -9.20 -1.34
CA ILE A 58 3.89 -9.18 -1.65
C ILE A 58 4.50 -7.78 -1.49
N LEU A 59 3.76 -6.72 -1.83
CA LEU A 59 4.26 -5.35 -1.67
C LEU A 59 4.46 -5.01 -0.18
N ASN A 60 3.51 -5.36 0.71
CA ASN A 60 3.67 -5.17 2.16
C ASN A 60 4.82 -6.00 2.74
N PHE A 61 4.98 -7.24 2.25
CA PHE A 61 6.08 -8.12 2.61
C PHE A 61 7.44 -7.46 2.30
N LEU A 62 7.58 -6.89 1.10
CA LEU A 62 8.80 -6.19 0.67
C LEU A 62 8.97 -4.85 1.39
N MET A 63 7.91 -4.07 1.59
CA MET A 63 7.96 -2.81 2.37
C MET A 63 8.47 -3.04 3.79
N THR A 64 8.07 -4.15 4.42
CA THR A 64 8.50 -4.47 5.79
C THR A 64 9.89 -5.09 5.82
N GLY A 65 10.15 -6.05 4.93
CA GLY A 65 11.38 -6.83 4.91
C GLY A 65 12.54 -6.17 4.16
N GLY A 66 12.25 -5.17 3.32
CA GLY A 66 13.18 -4.64 2.32
C GLY A 66 13.29 -5.57 1.10
N GLY A 67 13.94 -5.10 0.02
CA GLY A 67 14.10 -5.88 -1.21
C GLY A 67 14.80 -7.22 -1.01
N ASP A 68 15.74 -7.31 -0.08
CA ASP A 68 16.45 -8.55 0.26
C ASP A 68 15.54 -9.68 0.79
N ALA A 69 14.37 -9.33 1.36
CA ALA A 69 13.41 -10.33 1.83
C ALA A 69 12.88 -11.21 0.68
N LEU A 70 12.94 -10.73 -0.57
CA LEU A 70 12.55 -11.52 -1.74
C LEU A 70 13.34 -12.82 -1.86
N LYS A 71 14.58 -12.88 -1.37
CA LYS A 71 15.42 -14.08 -1.36
C LYS A 71 14.80 -15.24 -0.56
N LYS A 72 13.90 -14.95 0.37
CA LYS A 72 13.15 -15.93 1.15
C LYS A 72 11.86 -16.40 0.47
N VAL A 73 11.41 -15.70 -0.57
CA VAL A 73 10.17 -16.03 -1.26
C VAL A 73 10.41 -17.18 -2.23
N VAL A 74 9.65 -18.28 -2.07
CA VAL A 74 9.78 -19.48 -2.92
C VAL A 74 8.64 -19.61 -3.92
N ALA A 75 7.53 -18.89 -3.76
CA ALA A 75 6.41 -18.86 -4.69
C ALA A 75 5.44 -17.70 -4.43
N LEU A 76 4.71 -17.31 -5.47
CA LEU A 76 3.67 -16.27 -5.48
C LEU A 76 2.45 -16.74 -6.29
N PRO A 77 1.25 -16.16 -6.11
CA PRO A 77 0.13 -16.31 -7.01
C PRO A 77 0.35 -15.43 -8.25
N GLN A 78 0.86 -15.98 -9.34
CA GLN A 78 1.19 -15.19 -10.53
C GLN A 78 0.12 -15.18 -11.61
N ASP A 79 -0.80 -16.19 -11.58
CA ASP A 79 -1.80 -16.34 -12.64
C ASP A 79 -2.80 -15.16 -12.58
N GLY A 80 -2.86 -14.37 -13.66
CA GLY A 80 -3.72 -13.20 -13.74
C GLY A 80 -3.24 -11.95 -12.98
N TRP A 81 -2.09 -11.98 -12.29
CA TRP A 81 -1.58 -10.83 -11.53
C TRP A 81 -1.36 -9.62 -12.44
N GLU A 82 -0.67 -9.80 -13.58
CA GLU A 82 -0.47 -8.71 -14.53
C GLU A 82 -1.79 -8.08 -15.02
N ALA A 83 -2.79 -8.90 -15.30
CA ALA A 83 -4.08 -8.41 -15.76
C ALA A 83 -4.84 -7.61 -14.69
N THR A 84 -4.73 -8.05 -13.44
CA THR A 84 -5.55 -7.54 -12.33
C THR A 84 -4.94 -6.37 -11.60
N ARG A 85 -3.61 -6.42 -11.40
CA ARG A 85 -2.82 -5.41 -10.69
C ARG A 85 -1.65 -4.96 -11.56
N THR A 86 -1.96 -4.55 -12.78
CA THR A 86 -0.98 -4.22 -13.83
C THR A 86 0.11 -3.25 -13.34
N GLY A 87 -0.28 -2.22 -12.58
CA GLY A 87 0.67 -1.24 -12.03
C GLY A 87 1.65 -1.87 -11.05
N GLU A 88 1.15 -2.59 -10.07
CA GLU A 88 1.96 -3.29 -9.06
C GLU A 88 2.87 -4.36 -9.70
N TYR A 89 2.31 -5.17 -10.62
CA TYR A 89 3.07 -6.18 -11.35
C TYR A 89 4.25 -5.58 -12.10
N LYS A 90 4.03 -4.55 -12.92
CA LYS A 90 5.09 -3.88 -13.68
C LYS A 90 6.14 -3.27 -12.77
N LEU A 91 5.70 -2.58 -11.72
CA LEU A 91 6.58 -1.96 -10.76
C LEU A 91 7.50 -2.98 -10.09
N LEU A 92 6.93 -4.05 -9.55
CA LEU A 92 7.69 -5.06 -8.80
C LEU A 92 8.56 -5.93 -9.72
N THR A 93 8.09 -6.29 -10.91
CA THR A 93 8.90 -7.08 -11.85
C THR A 93 10.04 -6.28 -12.48
N GLN A 94 9.87 -4.96 -12.59
CA GLN A 94 10.95 -4.07 -13.02
C GLN A 94 12.01 -3.90 -11.92
N ALA A 95 11.59 -3.67 -10.68
CA ALA A 95 12.50 -3.51 -9.55
C ALA A 95 13.17 -4.86 -9.15
N PHE A 96 12.43 -5.95 -9.28
CA PHE A 96 12.84 -7.30 -8.87
C PHE A 96 12.57 -8.32 -9.98
N PRO A 97 13.37 -8.39 -11.07
CA PRO A 97 13.13 -9.28 -12.19
C PRO A 97 13.05 -10.77 -11.81
N THR A 98 13.69 -11.18 -10.71
CA THR A 98 13.64 -12.54 -10.18
C THR A 98 12.24 -13.02 -9.82
N ILE A 99 11.30 -12.10 -9.58
CA ILE A 99 9.88 -12.43 -9.35
C ILE A 99 9.32 -13.26 -10.51
N LEU A 100 9.70 -12.95 -11.76
CA LEU A 100 9.22 -13.65 -12.96
C LEU A 100 9.61 -15.13 -13.01
N SER A 101 10.66 -15.52 -12.29
CA SER A 101 11.13 -16.92 -12.23
C SER A 101 10.54 -17.71 -11.04
N LEU A 102 9.81 -17.05 -10.14
CA LEU A 102 9.19 -17.73 -9.02
C LEU A 102 8.01 -18.59 -9.49
N PRO A 103 7.84 -19.80 -8.93
CA PRO A 103 6.70 -20.65 -9.24
C PRO A 103 5.36 -19.99 -8.90
N SER A 104 4.35 -20.14 -9.78
CA SER A 104 2.97 -19.78 -9.45
C SER A 104 2.34 -20.83 -8.54
N ILE A 105 1.55 -20.35 -7.55
CA ILE A 105 0.75 -21.21 -6.65
C ILE A 105 -0.76 -21.07 -6.90
N GLY A 106 -1.17 -20.44 -7.98
CA GLY A 106 -2.56 -20.20 -8.36
C GLY A 106 -2.81 -18.77 -8.81
N GLY A 107 -4.07 -18.42 -8.94
CA GLY A 107 -4.50 -17.10 -9.40
C GLY A 107 -4.42 -16.04 -8.33
N TYR A 108 -4.12 -14.84 -8.78
CA TYR A 108 -3.99 -13.67 -7.92
C TYR A 108 -5.33 -13.26 -7.26
N HIS A 109 -6.45 -13.58 -7.90
CA HIS A 109 -7.79 -13.15 -7.46
C HIS A 109 -8.76 -14.27 -7.11
N ASP A 110 -8.49 -15.48 -7.55
CA ASP A 110 -9.41 -16.60 -7.31
C ASP A 110 -9.30 -17.19 -5.90
N ASN A 111 -8.37 -16.66 -5.10
CA ASN A 111 -8.04 -17.15 -3.74
C ASN A 111 -7.71 -18.64 -3.66
N ILE A 112 -7.63 -19.37 -4.78
CA ILE A 112 -7.39 -20.83 -4.81
C ILE A 112 -5.88 -21.09 -4.72
N LEU A 113 -5.48 -21.89 -3.72
CA LEU A 113 -4.11 -22.29 -3.50
C LEU A 113 -3.83 -23.67 -4.10
N ASN A 114 -2.79 -23.79 -4.92
CA ASN A 114 -2.28 -25.05 -5.42
C ASN A 114 -1.45 -25.76 -4.34
N THR A 115 -2.11 -26.57 -3.53
CA THR A 115 -1.53 -27.26 -2.37
C THR A 115 -0.36 -28.19 -2.77
N GLU A 116 -0.51 -28.94 -3.88
CA GLU A 116 0.54 -29.87 -4.34
C GLU A 116 1.81 -29.10 -4.73
N ARG A 117 1.63 -27.98 -5.43
CA ARG A 117 2.74 -27.11 -5.80
C ARG A 117 3.44 -26.54 -4.56
N ILE A 118 2.66 -26.06 -3.59
CA ILE A 118 3.20 -25.53 -2.33
C ILE A 118 3.99 -26.61 -1.59
N LEU A 119 3.45 -27.83 -1.43
CA LEU A 119 4.14 -28.93 -0.78
C LEU A 119 5.45 -29.31 -1.49
N SER A 120 5.46 -29.33 -2.83
CA SER A 120 6.68 -29.65 -3.61
C SER A 120 7.82 -28.66 -3.36
N LEU A 121 7.50 -27.43 -2.99
CA LEU A 121 8.47 -26.37 -2.69
C LEU A 121 9.00 -26.43 -1.26
N ARG A 122 8.41 -27.25 -0.38
CA ARG A 122 8.80 -27.42 1.03
C ARG A 122 9.01 -26.08 1.74
N PRO A 123 7.99 -25.19 1.79
CA PRO A 123 8.11 -23.93 2.50
C PRO A 123 8.02 -24.14 4.02
N ASP A 124 8.59 -23.20 4.78
CA ASP A 124 8.42 -23.13 6.24
C ASP A 124 7.05 -22.57 6.61
N VAL A 125 6.57 -21.61 5.78
CA VAL A 125 5.31 -20.88 6.04
C VAL A 125 4.64 -20.42 4.76
N VAL A 126 3.31 -20.38 4.79
CA VAL A 126 2.45 -19.75 3.80
C VAL A 126 1.76 -18.55 4.44
N LEU A 127 1.94 -17.36 3.87
CA LEU A 127 1.25 -16.13 4.26
C LEU A 127 -0.02 -15.99 3.42
N VAL A 128 -1.17 -15.90 4.07
CA VAL A 128 -2.48 -15.82 3.42
C VAL A 128 -3.28 -14.63 3.97
N ASN A 129 -4.28 -14.17 3.24
CA ASN A 129 -5.29 -13.26 3.80
C ASN A 129 -6.44 -14.04 4.46
N ILE A 130 -7.34 -13.31 5.14
CA ILE A 130 -8.49 -13.90 5.85
C ILE A 130 -9.42 -14.69 4.90
N ALA A 131 -9.68 -14.15 3.69
CA ALA A 131 -10.54 -14.80 2.70
C ALA A 131 -9.89 -16.10 2.20
N GLN A 132 -8.62 -16.04 1.79
CA GLN A 132 -7.86 -17.23 1.37
C GLN A 132 -7.84 -18.31 2.46
N TYR A 133 -7.64 -17.90 3.72
CA TYR A 133 -7.66 -18.86 4.84
C TYR A 133 -8.99 -19.58 4.95
N ARG A 134 -10.10 -18.84 4.88
CA ARG A 134 -11.46 -19.42 4.98
C ARG A 134 -11.81 -20.32 3.80
N GLU A 135 -11.52 -19.85 2.59
CA GLU A 135 -11.83 -20.58 1.35
C GLU A 135 -10.96 -21.81 1.14
N ASN A 136 -9.74 -21.83 1.69
CA ASN A 136 -8.82 -22.96 1.58
C ASN A 136 -8.62 -23.75 2.89
N ALA A 137 -9.51 -23.67 3.83
CA ALA A 137 -9.32 -24.27 5.16
C ALA A 137 -8.89 -25.75 5.12
N GLN A 138 -9.52 -26.58 4.26
CA GLN A 138 -9.17 -27.98 4.10
C GLN A 138 -7.78 -28.17 3.47
N ARG A 139 -7.41 -27.33 2.47
CA ARG A 139 -6.11 -27.35 1.80
C ARG A 139 -4.99 -26.93 2.75
N LEU A 140 -5.23 -25.89 3.54
CA LEU A 140 -4.28 -25.40 4.54
C LEU A 140 -4.06 -26.43 5.65
N ALA A 141 -5.11 -27.14 6.08
CA ALA A 141 -4.97 -28.24 7.03
C ALA A 141 -4.10 -29.39 6.48
N VAL A 142 -4.07 -29.64 5.17
CA VAL A 142 -3.13 -30.60 4.55
C VAL A 142 -1.69 -30.09 4.66
N LEU A 143 -1.45 -28.80 4.38
CA LEU A 143 -0.12 -28.18 4.52
C LEU A 143 0.38 -28.24 5.96
N GLU A 144 -0.49 -27.90 6.93
CA GLU A 144 -0.14 -27.89 8.35
C GLU A 144 0.21 -29.31 8.87
N ARG A 145 -0.52 -30.36 8.43
CA ARG A 145 -0.14 -31.77 8.73
C ARG A 145 1.20 -32.18 8.12
N ALA A 146 1.60 -31.57 7.04
CA ALA A 146 2.91 -31.75 6.42
C ALA A 146 4.03 -30.89 7.06
N GLY A 147 3.72 -30.16 8.13
CA GLY A 147 4.67 -29.31 8.86
C GLY A 147 4.80 -27.87 8.35
N VAL A 148 4.09 -27.50 7.27
CA VAL A 148 4.10 -26.13 6.74
C VAL A 148 3.21 -25.26 7.63
N LYS A 149 3.75 -24.16 8.16
CA LYS A 149 2.96 -23.21 8.98
C LYS A 149 2.08 -22.33 8.10
N THR A 150 0.95 -21.89 8.63
CA THR A 150 0.08 -20.89 7.99
C THR A 150 -0.04 -19.67 8.90
N VAL A 151 0.21 -18.48 8.36
CA VAL A 151 0.05 -17.20 9.07
C VAL A 151 -0.92 -16.32 8.31
N VAL A 152 -1.92 -15.81 9.00
CA VAL A 152 -2.97 -14.96 8.43
C VAL A 152 -2.65 -13.49 8.68
N LEU A 153 -2.64 -12.72 7.59
CA LEU A 153 -2.47 -11.27 7.56
C LEU A 153 -3.75 -10.61 7.04
N ASP A 154 -3.93 -9.31 7.31
CA ASP A 154 -5.04 -8.58 6.71
C ASP A 154 -4.71 -7.10 6.48
N TYR A 155 -4.58 -6.73 5.21
CA TYR A 155 -4.59 -5.34 4.73
C TYR A 155 -5.84 -5.04 3.89
N HIS A 156 -6.74 -6.02 3.72
CA HIS A 156 -7.89 -5.90 2.82
C HIS A 156 -9.09 -5.24 3.47
N ALA A 157 -9.29 -5.47 4.75
CA ALA A 157 -10.41 -4.90 5.50
C ALA A 157 -10.29 -3.38 5.72
N MET A 158 -9.16 -2.76 5.36
CA MET A 158 -8.87 -1.32 5.56
C MET A 158 -9.08 -0.89 7.02
N LYS A 159 -8.69 -1.77 7.95
CA LYS A 159 -8.71 -1.48 9.37
C LYS A 159 -7.30 -1.14 9.84
N PRO A 160 -7.08 0.06 10.39
CA PRO A 160 -5.75 0.49 10.82
C PRO A 160 -5.05 -0.50 11.76
N GLU A 161 -5.79 -1.05 12.70
CA GLU A 161 -5.28 -2.05 13.65
C GLU A 161 -4.81 -3.35 12.96
N ASN A 162 -5.49 -3.78 11.89
CA ASN A 162 -5.10 -4.97 11.14
C ASN A 162 -3.83 -4.71 10.31
N HIS A 163 -3.70 -3.52 9.71
CA HIS A 163 -2.49 -3.13 8.96
C HIS A 163 -1.26 -3.12 9.89
N ALA A 164 -1.37 -2.44 11.03
CA ALA A 164 -0.28 -2.39 12.01
C ALA A 164 0.06 -3.79 12.57
N ALA A 165 -0.95 -4.60 12.95
CA ALA A 165 -0.72 -5.96 13.44
C ALA A 165 -0.07 -6.85 12.38
N SER A 166 -0.54 -6.81 11.12
CA SER A 166 0.04 -7.58 10.01
C SER A 166 1.49 -7.18 9.73
N THR A 167 1.80 -5.88 9.80
CA THR A 167 3.16 -5.37 9.62
C THR A 167 4.08 -5.81 10.76
N ARG A 168 3.64 -5.77 12.01
CA ARG A 168 4.39 -6.29 13.17
C ARG A 168 4.66 -7.79 13.04
N ILE A 169 3.68 -8.58 12.56
CA ILE A 169 3.85 -10.01 12.28
C ILE A 169 4.93 -10.23 11.22
N LEU A 170 4.86 -9.49 10.10
CA LEU A 170 5.89 -9.55 9.05
C LEU A 170 7.26 -9.16 9.59
N GLY A 171 7.35 -8.09 10.38
CA GLY A 171 8.60 -7.67 11.03
C GLY A 171 9.23 -8.79 11.83
N LYS A 172 8.45 -9.48 12.65
CA LYS A 172 8.90 -10.60 13.47
C LYS A 172 9.35 -11.81 12.65
N LEU A 173 8.60 -12.19 11.61
CA LEU A 173 8.95 -13.30 10.73
C LEU A 173 10.22 -13.03 9.92
N LEU A 174 10.50 -11.78 9.60
CA LEU A 174 11.61 -11.35 8.75
C LEU A 174 12.84 -10.87 9.54
N GLY A 175 12.73 -10.76 10.89
CA GLY A 175 13.77 -10.18 11.73
C GLY A 175 13.97 -8.68 11.46
N ARG A 176 12.87 -7.96 11.28
CA ARG A 176 12.81 -6.54 10.94
C ARG A 176 11.85 -5.79 11.86
N GLU A 177 11.83 -6.19 13.14
CA GLU A 177 10.89 -5.66 14.14
C GLU A 177 10.99 -4.14 14.29
N ASP A 178 12.22 -3.59 14.34
CA ASP A 178 12.43 -2.14 14.47
C ASP A 178 11.86 -1.37 13.28
N ALA A 179 12.07 -1.88 12.06
CA ALA A 179 11.55 -1.27 10.85
C ALA A 179 10.01 -1.36 10.79
N ALA A 180 9.45 -2.52 11.14
CA ALA A 180 8.01 -2.72 11.21
C ALA A 180 7.36 -1.81 12.26
N GLU A 181 7.97 -1.67 13.44
CA GLU A 181 7.45 -0.79 14.49
C GLU A 181 7.54 0.69 14.10
N ALA A 182 8.60 1.11 13.39
CA ALA A 182 8.70 2.47 12.88
C ALA A 182 7.60 2.76 11.84
N GLN A 183 7.30 1.82 10.95
CA GLN A 183 6.19 1.92 9.98
C GLN A 183 4.84 1.99 10.70
N CYS A 184 4.58 1.09 11.65
CA CYS A 184 3.33 1.07 12.40
C CYS A 184 3.11 2.37 13.19
N ARG A 185 4.13 2.85 13.87
CA ARG A 185 4.07 4.12 14.62
C ARG A 185 3.73 5.29 13.69
N ARG A 186 4.42 5.41 12.56
CA ARG A 186 4.14 6.46 11.58
C ARG A 186 2.70 6.40 11.06
N TYR A 187 2.22 5.20 10.76
CA TYR A 187 0.85 4.93 10.34
C TYR A 187 -0.17 5.38 11.41
N GLU A 188 0.01 4.90 12.63
CA GLU A 188 -0.88 5.18 13.77
C GLU A 188 -0.89 6.68 14.13
N GLU A 189 0.29 7.32 14.15
CA GLU A 189 0.45 8.76 14.42
C GLU A 189 -0.24 9.62 13.36
N ALA A 190 -0.08 9.27 12.08
CA ALA A 190 -0.71 10.01 10.98
C ALA A 190 -2.23 9.98 11.08
N LEU A 191 -2.83 8.81 11.32
CA LEU A 191 -4.29 8.69 11.46
C LEU A 191 -4.81 9.38 12.72
N LYS A 192 -4.09 9.26 13.83
CA LYS A 192 -4.43 9.95 15.08
C LYS A 192 -4.39 11.46 14.94
N ASP A 193 -3.41 12.01 14.22
CA ASP A 193 -3.31 13.45 13.94
C ASP A 193 -4.53 13.94 13.17
N LEU A 194 -4.92 13.23 12.10
CA LEU A 194 -6.13 13.54 11.33
C LEU A 194 -7.38 13.56 12.21
N GLN A 195 -7.60 12.49 12.98
CA GLN A 195 -8.75 12.37 13.87
C GLN A 195 -8.79 13.49 14.91
N THR A 196 -7.64 13.83 15.50
CA THR A 196 -7.54 14.89 16.52
C THR A 196 -7.90 16.25 15.93
N ARG A 197 -7.35 16.60 14.77
CA ARG A 197 -7.63 17.88 14.11
C ARG A 197 -9.09 17.98 13.65
N ILE A 198 -9.66 16.91 13.09
CA ILE A 198 -11.07 16.88 12.66
C ILE A 198 -12.01 16.96 13.85
N ALA A 199 -11.71 16.27 14.96
CA ALA A 199 -12.54 16.35 16.17
C ALA A 199 -12.64 17.78 16.72
N SER A 200 -11.60 18.59 16.54
CA SER A 200 -11.56 19.99 16.98
C SER A 200 -12.32 20.96 16.06
N LEU A 201 -12.77 20.52 14.88
CA LEU A 201 -13.48 21.38 13.94
C LEU A 201 -14.91 21.67 14.42
N PRO A 202 -15.41 22.90 14.21
CA PRO A 202 -16.82 23.22 14.37
C PRO A 202 -17.69 22.34 13.45
N GLU A 203 -18.89 21.98 13.92
CA GLU A 203 -19.76 21.04 13.21
C GLU A 203 -20.17 21.55 11.82
N GLU A 204 -20.36 22.88 11.67
CA GLU A 204 -20.70 23.53 10.40
C GLU A 204 -19.59 23.41 9.33
N LYS A 205 -18.36 23.08 9.71
CA LYS A 205 -17.24 22.84 8.78
C LYS A 205 -17.12 21.39 8.33
N LYS A 206 -17.85 20.48 8.96
CA LYS A 206 -17.91 19.05 8.64
C LYS A 206 -18.97 18.74 7.60
N HIS A 207 -19.16 17.47 7.29
CA HIS A 207 -20.27 16.95 6.47
C HIS A 207 -20.34 17.50 5.04
N ARG A 208 -19.18 17.85 4.45
CA ARG A 208 -19.11 18.16 3.03
C ARG A 208 -19.59 16.97 2.21
N ARG A 209 -20.55 17.18 1.29
CA ARG A 209 -21.09 16.09 0.47
C ARG A 209 -20.08 15.63 -0.57
N VAL A 210 -19.71 14.36 -0.48
CA VAL A 210 -18.71 13.74 -1.35
C VAL A 210 -19.30 12.57 -2.13
N TYR A 211 -19.10 12.56 -3.43
CA TYR A 211 -19.29 11.41 -4.28
C TYR A 211 -17.94 10.80 -4.62
N VAL A 212 -17.76 9.50 -4.37
CA VAL A 212 -16.59 8.75 -4.78
C VAL A 212 -16.99 7.58 -5.65
N GLU A 213 -16.29 7.37 -6.79
CA GLU A 213 -16.50 6.21 -7.64
C GLU A 213 -15.18 5.57 -8.07
N CYS A 214 -15.22 4.27 -8.32
CA CYS A 214 -14.15 3.54 -8.99
C CYS A 214 -14.16 3.89 -10.49
N GLY A 215 -13.10 4.52 -10.98
CA GLY A 215 -12.98 4.96 -12.37
C GLY A 215 -12.66 3.86 -13.38
N ASN A 216 -12.89 2.59 -13.05
CA ASN A 216 -12.56 1.43 -13.88
C ASN A 216 -13.50 1.23 -15.08
N GLU A 217 -14.72 1.77 -15.04
CA GLU A 217 -15.73 1.65 -16.10
C GLU A 217 -15.59 2.70 -17.20
N GLY A 218 -14.61 3.61 -17.08
CA GLY A 218 -14.37 4.70 -18.01
C GLY A 218 -15.40 5.82 -17.92
N VAL A 219 -15.31 6.79 -18.84
CA VAL A 219 -16.14 8.02 -18.79
C VAL A 219 -17.60 7.79 -19.16
N GLY A 220 -17.90 6.75 -19.92
CA GLY A 220 -19.25 6.47 -20.43
C GLY A 220 -20.23 5.90 -19.40
N ARG A 221 -19.73 5.31 -18.32
CA ARG A 221 -20.50 4.61 -17.29
C ARG A 221 -20.11 5.07 -15.89
N LEU A 222 -21.07 5.01 -14.95
CA LEU A 222 -20.73 5.18 -13.53
C LEU A 222 -20.10 3.90 -13.00
N GLY A 223 -18.94 4.05 -12.37
CA GLY A 223 -18.32 2.98 -11.64
C GLY A 223 -18.99 2.76 -10.27
N ASN A 224 -18.52 1.73 -9.58
CA ASN A 224 -19.01 1.43 -8.24
C ASN A 224 -18.59 2.52 -7.24
N SER A 225 -19.50 2.90 -6.37
CA SER A 225 -19.26 3.70 -5.18
C SER A 225 -19.08 2.80 -3.95
N TYR A 226 -18.78 3.37 -2.79
CA TYR A 226 -18.41 2.66 -1.58
C TYR A 226 -19.28 3.13 -0.42
N ASN A 227 -19.93 2.20 0.29
CA ASN A 227 -20.65 2.56 1.50
C ASN A 227 -19.68 2.87 2.65
N ARG A 228 -20.19 3.34 3.78
CA ARG A 228 -19.37 3.75 4.94
C ARG A 228 -18.46 2.66 5.53
N THR A 229 -18.60 1.38 5.13
CA THR A 229 -17.90 0.27 5.78
C THR A 229 -16.64 -0.17 5.06
N ILE A 230 -16.39 0.31 3.83
CA ILE A 230 -15.23 -0.17 3.04
C ILE A 230 -14.48 0.96 2.32
N LEU A 231 -13.16 0.76 2.19
CA LEU A 231 -12.26 1.55 1.32
C LEU A 231 -12.52 3.07 1.43
N TRP A 232 -12.74 3.74 0.30
CA TRP A 232 -12.98 5.19 0.24
C TRP A 232 -14.16 5.64 1.09
N GLY A 233 -15.20 4.82 1.20
CA GLY A 233 -16.35 5.15 2.04
C GLY A 233 -16.00 5.14 3.52
N ALA A 234 -15.18 4.21 4.00
CA ALA A 234 -14.69 4.18 5.36
C ALA A 234 -13.76 5.38 5.65
N ILE A 235 -12.87 5.73 4.72
CA ILE A 235 -12.02 6.92 4.84
C ILE A 235 -12.87 8.20 4.96
N LEU A 236 -13.91 8.35 4.14
CA LEU A 236 -14.79 9.52 4.21
C LEU A 236 -15.55 9.61 5.54
N GLU A 237 -15.97 8.48 6.10
CA GLU A 237 -16.62 8.41 7.42
C GLU A 237 -15.66 8.86 8.53
N GLU A 238 -14.42 8.36 8.54
CA GLU A 238 -13.39 8.76 9.50
C GLU A 238 -13.04 10.25 9.41
N LEU A 239 -13.15 10.84 8.22
CA LEU A 239 -12.92 12.25 7.97
C LEU A 239 -14.18 13.13 8.17
N SER A 240 -15.26 12.59 8.73
CA SER A 240 -16.52 13.30 8.96
C SER A 240 -17.10 13.95 7.69
N ALA A 241 -16.89 13.33 6.53
CA ALA A 241 -17.51 13.77 5.28
C ALA A 241 -18.90 13.13 5.10
N ALA A 242 -19.81 13.83 4.45
CA ALA A 242 -21.10 13.27 4.06
C ALA A 242 -20.96 12.47 2.76
N ASN A 243 -20.55 11.22 2.86
CA ASN A 243 -20.50 10.30 1.72
C ASN A 243 -21.92 10.05 1.21
N ILE A 244 -22.25 10.45 -0.03
CA ILE A 244 -23.60 10.26 -0.59
C ILE A 244 -23.98 8.77 -0.75
N ALA A 245 -23.01 7.86 -0.77
CA ALA A 245 -23.20 6.41 -0.84
C ALA A 245 -23.22 5.71 0.54
N ALA A 246 -23.10 6.46 1.66
CA ALA A 246 -22.88 5.91 3.00
C ALA A 246 -23.87 4.80 3.39
N ASP A 247 -25.15 5.01 3.09
CA ASP A 247 -26.26 4.10 3.48
C ASP A 247 -26.62 3.07 2.41
N MET A 248 -25.81 2.93 1.39
CA MET A 248 -26.01 1.91 0.35
C MET A 248 -25.97 0.51 0.97
N LYS A 249 -26.97 -0.35 0.65
CA LYS A 249 -27.07 -1.72 1.19
C LYS A 249 -25.88 -2.59 0.75
N ALA A 250 -25.54 -2.52 -0.53
CA ALA A 250 -24.35 -3.19 -1.04
C ALA A 250 -23.11 -2.39 -0.62
N PRO A 251 -22.06 -3.04 -0.11
CA PRO A 251 -20.83 -2.32 0.25
C PRO A 251 -20.16 -1.65 -0.95
N TYR A 252 -20.35 -2.21 -2.14
CA TYR A 252 -19.71 -1.78 -3.38
C TYR A 252 -20.65 -1.99 -4.57
N ALA A 253 -21.21 -0.91 -5.12
CA ALA A 253 -22.13 -0.91 -6.26
C ALA A 253 -22.22 0.49 -6.90
N PRO A 254 -22.66 0.60 -8.17
CA PRO A 254 -22.91 1.89 -8.78
C PRO A 254 -24.16 2.54 -8.18
N LEU A 255 -24.16 3.87 -8.09
CA LEU A 255 -25.32 4.66 -7.73
C LEU A 255 -26.17 4.96 -8.98
N ALA A 256 -27.48 5.16 -8.79
CA ALA A 256 -28.36 5.68 -9.85
C ALA A 256 -27.96 7.12 -10.23
N ARG A 257 -27.99 7.43 -11.52
CA ARG A 257 -27.60 8.76 -12.05
C ARG A 257 -28.42 9.87 -11.42
N GLU A 258 -29.72 9.68 -11.31
CA GLU A 258 -30.68 10.62 -10.72
C GLU A 258 -30.37 10.88 -9.24
N PHE A 259 -29.95 9.86 -8.52
CA PHE A 259 -29.55 9.99 -7.12
C PHE A 259 -28.27 10.83 -6.97
N VAL A 260 -27.26 10.63 -7.82
CA VAL A 260 -26.03 11.43 -7.77
C VAL A 260 -26.32 12.91 -8.06
N ILE A 261 -27.19 13.19 -9.06
CA ILE A 261 -27.59 14.56 -9.38
C ILE A 261 -28.37 15.19 -8.21
N ALA A 262 -29.36 14.48 -7.66
CA ALA A 262 -30.19 14.97 -6.57
C ALA A 262 -29.40 15.21 -5.26
N SER A 263 -28.37 14.39 -5.01
CA SER A 263 -27.48 14.55 -3.87
C SER A 263 -26.58 15.77 -3.97
N ASN A 264 -26.40 16.31 -5.18
CA ASN A 264 -25.59 17.49 -5.46
C ASN A 264 -24.24 17.50 -4.72
N PRO A 265 -23.30 16.58 -5.03
CA PRO A 265 -22.02 16.52 -4.33
C PRO A 265 -21.23 17.82 -4.50
N GLN A 266 -20.55 18.23 -3.42
CA GLN A 266 -19.67 19.40 -3.38
C GLN A 266 -18.22 19.03 -3.77
N THR A 267 -17.89 17.75 -3.65
CA THR A 267 -16.61 17.17 -4.06
C THR A 267 -16.87 15.86 -4.80
N ILE A 268 -16.18 15.63 -5.90
CA ILE A 268 -16.18 14.36 -6.63
C ILE A 268 -14.78 13.77 -6.60
N LEU A 269 -14.67 12.50 -6.21
CA LEU A 269 -13.44 11.73 -6.21
C LEU A 269 -13.54 10.58 -7.19
N ILE A 270 -12.65 10.53 -8.18
CA ILE A 270 -12.54 9.43 -9.14
C ILE A 270 -11.34 8.57 -8.73
N ALA A 271 -11.63 7.41 -8.17
CA ALA A 271 -10.60 6.47 -7.74
C ALA A 271 -10.02 5.73 -8.94
N GLY A 272 -8.74 5.96 -9.23
CA GLY A 272 -8.03 5.46 -10.40
C GLY A 272 -6.99 4.40 -10.05
N SER A 273 -6.68 3.55 -11.01
CA SER A 273 -5.55 2.61 -10.97
C SER A 273 -5.18 2.19 -12.39
N ILE A 274 -4.18 1.33 -12.55
CA ILE A 274 -3.82 0.76 -13.85
C ILE A 274 -4.54 -0.59 -13.98
N TRP A 275 -5.64 -0.62 -14.75
CA TRP A 275 -6.39 -1.84 -15.04
C TRP A 275 -6.22 -2.26 -16.50
N ARG A 276 -6.19 -3.57 -16.76
CA ARG A 276 -6.34 -4.16 -18.08
C ARG A 276 -7.76 -4.75 -18.20
N ASN A 277 -8.69 -3.93 -18.68
CA ASN A 277 -10.10 -4.30 -18.87
C ASN A 277 -10.67 -3.68 -20.15
N ALA A 278 -11.94 -3.91 -20.43
CA ALA A 278 -12.62 -3.39 -21.63
C ALA A 278 -12.65 -1.84 -21.70
N ALA A 279 -12.58 -1.16 -20.55
CA ALA A 279 -12.57 0.29 -20.47
C ALA A 279 -11.14 0.88 -20.34
N GLU A 280 -10.10 0.10 -20.62
CA GLU A 280 -8.70 0.52 -20.43
C GLU A 280 -8.37 1.85 -21.11
N ALA A 281 -8.99 2.13 -22.29
CA ALA A 281 -8.70 3.33 -23.06
C ALA A 281 -9.11 4.63 -22.36
N ASP A 282 -10.19 4.62 -21.57
CA ASP A 282 -10.75 5.80 -20.91
C ASP A 282 -11.03 5.63 -19.39
N SER A 283 -10.61 4.49 -18.80
CA SER A 283 -10.61 4.32 -17.34
C SER A 283 -9.67 5.31 -16.66
N MET A 284 -9.96 5.69 -15.41
CA MET A 284 -9.09 6.58 -14.64
C MET A 284 -7.79 5.87 -14.27
N ARG A 285 -6.66 6.41 -14.68
CA ARG A 285 -5.34 5.91 -14.31
C ARG A 285 -4.69 6.82 -13.29
N MET A 286 -4.24 6.23 -12.20
CA MET A 286 -3.55 6.88 -11.09
C MET A 286 -2.48 5.95 -10.52
N GLY A 287 -1.61 6.50 -9.71
CA GLY A 287 -0.62 5.77 -8.93
C GLY A 287 0.76 5.70 -9.58
N LEU A 288 1.56 4.79 -9.10
CA LEU A 288 2.93 4.54 -9.54
C LEU A 288 3.01 4.38 -11.06
N THR A 289 4.02 5.00 -11.67
CA THR A 289 4.28 4.97 -13.12
C THR A 289 3.31 5.74 -14.02
N VAL A 290 2.27 6.38 -13.47
CA VAL A 290 1.36 7.25 -14.22
C VAL A 290 1.92 8.66 -14.26
N THR A 291 1.91 9.31 -15.43
CA THR A 291 2.31 10.71 -15.58
C THR A 291 1.16 11.66 -15.28
N GLU A 292 1.48 12.88 -14.85
CA GLU A 292 0.46 13.90 -14.57
C GLU A 292 -0.38 14.23 -15.83
N ASP A 293 0.26 14.34 -17.00
CA ASP A 293 -0.42 14.61 -18.28
C ASP A 293 -1.44 13.51 -18.61
N GLU A 294 -1.08 12.23 -18.42
CA GLU A 294 -1.99 11.12 -18.63
C GLU A 294 -3.18 11.18 -17.66
N ALA A 295 -2.91 11.34 -16.38
CA ALA A 295 -3.93 11.43 -15.35
C ALA A 295 -4.88 12.62 -15.60
N GLN A 296 -4.32 13.80 -15.91
CA GLN A 296 -5.08 15.02 -16.16
C GLN A 296 -6.00 14.88 -17.41
N LYS A 297 -5.48 14.31 -18.50
CA LYS A 297 -6.27 14.06 -19.70
C LYS A 297 -7.47 13.15 -19.43
N ARG A 298 -7.27 12.11 -18.62
CA ARG A 298 -8.34 11.17 -18.26
C ARG A 298 -9.34 11.82 -17.30
N LEU A 299 -8.86 12.51 -16.28
CA LEU A 299 -9.72 13.20 -15.30
C LEU A 299 -10.60 14.27 -15.97
N ALA A 300 -10.08 14.98 -16.97
CA ALA A 300 -10.86 15.94 -17.74
C ALA A 300 -12.09 15.29 -18.40
N GLY A 301 -11.97 14.06 -18.90
CA GLY A 301 -13.10 13.29 -19.46
C GLY A 301 -14.16 12.98 -18.42
N PHE A 302 -13.76 12.58 -17.21
CA PHE A 302 -14.67 12.34 -16.08
C PHE A 302 -15.36 13.63 -15.62
N ALA A 303 -14.63 14.73 -15.48
CA ALA A 303 -15.18 16.03 -15.09
C ALA A 303 -16.18 16.60 -16.11
N ALA A 304 -15.98 16.30 -17.39
CA ALA A 304 -16.84 16.73 -18.49
C ALA A 304 -18.13 15.89 -18.68
N ARG A 305 -18.38 14.91 -17.81
CA ARG A 305 -19.62 14.11 -17.91
C ARG A 305 -20.85 15.01 -17.76
N PRO A 306 -21.84 14.95 -18.69
CA PRO A 306 -23.07 15.73 -18.60
C PRO A 306 -23.81 15.54 -17.26
N LEU A 307 -23.69 14.35 -16.66
CA LEU A 307 -24.22 14.01 -15.35
C LEU A 307 -23.75 14.97 -14.26
N PHE A 308 -22.49 15.39 -14.29
CA PHE A 308 -21.87 16.20 -13.25
C PHE A 308 -21.99 17.71 -13.46
N GLU A 309 -22.35 18.15 -14.68
CA GLU A 309 -22.36 19.56 -15.09
C GLU A 309 -23.10 20.47 -14.10
N LYS A 310 -24.22 19.96 -13.55
CA LYS A 310 -25.07 20.73 -12.62
C LYS A 310 -24.68 20.60 -11.15
N THR A 311 -23.67 19.78 -10.81
CA THR A 311 -23.24 19.58 -9.44
C THR A 311 -22.38 20.74 -8.94
N ASP A 312 -22.43 21.00 -7.65
CA ASP A 312 -21.56 21.99 -6.99
C ASP A 312 -20.10 21.69 -7.26
N ALA A 313 -19.69 20.41 -7.21
CA ALA A 313 -18.33 19.99 -7.44
C ALA A 313 -17.77 20.47 -8.80
N VAL A 314 -18.52 20.31 -9.89
CA VAL A 314 -18.08 20.78 -11.21
C VAL A 314 -18.09 22.30 -11.29
N ARG A 315 -19.12 22.96 -10.75
CA ARG A 315 -19.23 24.44 -10.77
C ARG A 315 -18.09 25.11 -10.01
N THR A 316 -17.56 24.48 -8.96
CA THR A 316 -16.44 25.01 -8.16
C THR A 316 -15.08 24.43 -8.57
N GLY A 317 -15.07 23.51 -9.56
CA GLY A 317 -13.88 22.79 -9.98
C GLY A 317 -13.31 21.85 -8.92
N ASP A 318 -14.18 21.30 -8.06
CA ASP A 318 -13.77 20.40 -6.97
C ASP A 318 -13.95 18.93 -7.35
N VAL A 319 -13.33 18.58 -8.46
CA VAL A 319 -13.26 17.23 -9.02
C VAL A 319 -11.82 16.75 -8.97
N TRP A 320 -11.62 15.59 -8.36
CA TRP A 320 -10.30 15.04 -8.09
C TRP A 320 -10.19 13.60 -8.55
N ALA A 321 -8.98 13.19 -8.89
CA ALA A 321 -8.62 11.78 -9.01
C ALA A 321 -7.73 11.38 -7.85
N VAL A 322 -7.90 10.14 -7.36
CA VAL A 322 -7.11 9.57 -6.26
C VAL A 322 -6.65 8.15 -6.60
N ASP A 323 -5.45 7.78 -6.18
CA ASP A 323 -4.92 6.45 -6.48
C ASP A 323 -5.56 5.37 -5.60
N HIS A 324 -6.28 4.46 -6.24
CA HIS A 324 -6.87 3.28 -5.63
C HIS A 324 -5.88 2.10 -5.57
N GLY A 325 -4.89 2.11 -6.45
CA GLY A 325 -3.95 0.99 -6.60
C GLY A 325 -3.05 0.79 -5.39
N SER A 326 -2.66 1.86 -4.72
CA SER A 326 -1.75 1.83 -3.57
C SER A 326 -2.45 1.69 -2.20
N LEU A 327 -3.78 1.58 -2.17
CA LEU A 327 -4.50 1.20 -0.95
C LEU A 327 -4.14 -0.23 -0.51
N ARG A 328 -4.44 -0.59 0.71
CA ARG A 328 -4.18 -1.90 1.33
C ARG A 328 -2.69 -2.15 1.57
N THR A 329 -1.96 -1.08 1.90
CA THR A 329 -0.56 -1.14 2.29
C THR A 329 -0.33 -0.43 3.62
N ILE A 330 0.80 -0.71 4.26
CA ILE A 330 1.19 0.05 5.48
C ILE A 330 1.54 1.52 5.16
N ALA A 331 1.61 1.90 3.89
CA ALA A 331 1.83 3.27 3.45
C ALA A 331 0.52 4.01 3.12
N ASP A 332 -0.64 3.35 3.15
CA ASP A 332 -1.89 3.93 2.66
C ASP A 332 -2.52 5.00 3.55
N TYR A 333 -1.94 5.26 4.72
CA TYR A 333 -2.30 6.41 5.58
C TYR A 333 -2.17 7.78 4.88
N VAL A 334 -1.44 7.86 3.80
CA VAL A 334 -1.32 9.09 2.99
C VAL A 334 -2.64 9.43 2.26
N PHE A 335 -3.49 8.43 1.98
CA PHE A 335 -4.75 8.69 1.26
C PHE A 335 -5.78 9.41 2.13
N PRO A 336 -6.04 9.04 3.39
CA PRO A 336 -6.77 9.91 4.31
C PRO A 336 -6.19 11.33 4.41
N GLN A 337 -4.86 11.50 4.37
CA GLN A 337 -4.23 12.83 4.37
C GLN A 337 -4.56 13.63 3.09
N PHE A 338 -4.51 13.02 1.90
CA PHE A 338 -4.93 13.66 0.65
C PHE A 338 -6.39 14.13 0.74
N ILE A 339 -7.29 13.25 1.18
CA ILE A 339 -8.71 13.58 1.31
C ILE A 339 -8.93 14.67 2.36
N ALA A 340 -8.24 14.61 3.49
CA ALA A 340 -8.32 15.65 4.52
C ALA A 340 -7.91 17.05 3.99
N LYS A 341 -6.83 17.11 3.18
CA LYS A 341 -6.43 18.36 2.50
C LYS A 341 -7.47 18.86 1.50
N ILE A 342 -8.17 17.98 0.79
CA ILE A 342 -9.26 18.35 -0.13
C ILE A 342 -10.44 18.92 0.66
N LEU A 343 -10.83 18.26 1.74
CA LEU A 343 -12.02 18.62 2.49
C LEU A 343 -11.79 19.83 3.42
N TYR A 344 -10.60 19.95 3.98
CA TYR A 344 -10.24 20.92 5.02
C TYR A 344 -8.88 21.59 4.73
N PRO A 345 -8.73 22.30 3.58
CA PRO A 345 -7.42 22.76 3.09
C PRO A 345 -6.68 23.66 4.08
N ASP A 346 -7.39 24.51 4.83
CA ASP A 346 -6.77 25.42 5.81
C ASP A 346 -6.22 24.66 7.04
N VAL A 347 -6.89 23.57 7.43
CA VAL A 347 -6.52 22.76 8.61
C VAL A 347 -5.32 21.87 8.36
N PHE A 348 -5.20 21.37 7.15
CA PHE A 348 -4.19 20.42 6.73
C PHE A 348 -3.21 20.98 5.68
N ALA A 349 -3.03 22.31 5.66
CA ALA A 349 -2.14 23.00 4.74
C ALA A 349 -0.67 22.52 4.86
N ASP A 350 -0.27 22.17 6.08
CA ASP A 350 1.07 21.70 6.46
C ASP A 350 1.40 20.29 5.97
N LEU A 351 0.41 19.45 5.65
CA LEU A 351 0.66 18.10 5.19
C LEU A 351 1.18 18.07 3.74
N ASN A 352 2.08 17.16 3.46
CA ASN A 352 2.55 16.86 2.10
C ASN A 352 2.53 15.34 1.83
N PRO A 353 1.33 14.77 1.58
CA PRO A 353 1.21 13.32 1.40
C PRO A 353 1.97 12.78 0.20
N ASP A 354 2.23 13.58 -0.85
CA ASP A 354 3.06 13.18 -1.99
C ASP A 354 4.51 12.94 -1.57
N GLU A 355 5.10 13.84 -0.78
CA GLU A 355 6.45 13.66 -0.27
C GLU A 355 6.52 12.56 0.78
N GLU A 356 5.46 12.40 1.56
CA GLU A 356 5.34 11.36 2.57
C GLU A 356 5.42 9.96 1.95
N ILE A 357 4.63 9.68 0.91
CA ILE A 357 4.65 8.37 0.24
C ILE A 357 5.99 8.13 -0.45
N ARG A 358 6.59 9.15 -1.10
CA ARG A 358 7.92 9.02 -1.71
C ARG A 358 9.01 8.74 -0.67
N THR A 359 8.94 9.42 0.47
CA THR A 359 9.86 9.20 1.59
C THR A 359 9.70 7.80 2.16
N PHE A 360 8.46 7.29 2.27
CA PHE A 360 8.21 5.93 2.71
C PHE A 360 8.91 4.91 1.80
N TYR A 361 8.74 5.00 0.49
CA TYR A 361 9.41 4.11 -0.46
C TYR A 361 10.94 4.22 -0.39
N ARG A 362 11.49 5.44 -0.35
CA ARG A 362 12.95 5.64 -0.23
C ARG A 362 13.53 4.99 1.03
N ASN A 363 12.80 4.99 2.12
CA ASN A 363 13.28 4.46 3.40
C ASN A 363 13.11 2.93 3.51
N TYR A 364 12.08 2.35 2.93
CA TYR A 364 11.72 0.96 3.17
C TYR A 364 11.79 0.06 1.94
N LEU A 365 11.69 0.61 0.73
CA LEU A 365 11.78 -0.15 -0.52
C LEU A 365 12.43 0.71 -1.63
N PRO A 366 13.70 1.09 -1.48
CA PRO A 366 14.38 2.04 -2.38
C PRO A 366 14.57 1.52 -3.80
N GLU A 367 14.42 0.22 -4.04
CA GLU A 367 14.48 -0.38 -5.37
C GLU A 367 13.29 0.00 -6.24
N VAL A 368 12.19 0.43 -5.61
CA VAL A 368 10.96 0.85 -6.29
C VAL A 368 10.99 2.35 -6.48
N ASN A 369 10.89 2.81 -7.73
CA ASN A 369 10.71 4.23 -8.00
C ASN A 369 9.28 4.66 -7.60
N PRO A 370 9.11 5.59 -6.62
CA PRO A 370 7.82 6.06 -6.17
C PRO A 370 7.20 7.14 -7.06
N ASP A 371 7.81 7.47 -8.20
CA ASP A 371 7.29 8.50 -9.08
C ASP A 371 5.97 8.06 -9.72
N GLY A 372 4.96 8.92 -9.55
CA GLY A 372 3.61 8.69 -9.99
C GLY A 372 2.67 9.79 -9.53
N VAL A 373 1.39 9.64 -9.82
CA VAL A 373 0.34 10.61 -9.45
C VAL A 373 -0.65 9.94 -8.50
N TYR A 374 -0.65 10.37 -7.26
CA TYR A 374 -1.48 9.78 -6.20
C TYR A 374 -2.78 10.54 -5.93
N CYS A 375 -2.74 11.87 -6.15
CA CYS A 375 -3.91 12.74 -6.05
C CYS A 375 -3.76 13.90 -7.04
N LEU A 376 -4.84 14.22 -7.77
CA LEU A 376 -4.80 15.26 -8.79
C LEU A 376 -6.15 15.97 -8.87
N ARG A 377 -6.14 17.31 -8.93
CA ARG A 377 -7.34 18.11 -9.19
C ARG A 377 -7.55 18.26 -10.70
N ALA A 378 -8.80 18.20 -11.14
CA ALA A 378 -9.12 18.52 -12.54
C ALA A 378 -8.69 19.95 -12.85
N ALA A 379 -7.99 20.13 -13.99
CA ALA A 379 -7.69 21.47 -14.48
C ALA A 379 -8.99 22.26 -14.66
N ALA A 380 -8.98 23.55 -14.32
CA ALA A 380 -10.13 24.41 -14.57
C ALA A 380 -10.47 24.31 -16.07
N THR A 381 -11.63 23.78 -16.39
CA THR A 381 -12.16 23.85 -17.74
C THR A 381 -12.27 25.34 -18.04
N GLY A 382 -11.39 25.83 -18.95
CA GLY A 382 -11.43 27.23 -19.32
C GLY A 382 -12.86 27.58 -19.67
N ALA A 383 -13.45 28.51 -18.92
CA ALA A 383 -14.73 29.07 -19.25
C ALA A 383 -14.61 29.54 -20.70
N LYS A 384 -15.26 28.85 -21.62
CA LYS A 384 -15.51 29.43 -22.94
C LYS A 384 -16.28 30.73 -22.67
N ARG A 385 -15.54 31.85 -22.77
CA ARG A 385 -16.10 33.18 -22.81
C ARG A 385 -16.98 33.34 -24.04
#